data_a9e273477a84322f21f3ec289718b554
#
_entry.id   a9e273477a84322f21f3ec289718b554
#
_cell.length_a   1.000
_cell.length_b   1.000
_cell.length_c   1.000
_cell.angle_alpha   90.00
_cell.angle_beta   90.00
_cell.angle_gamma   90.00
#
_symmetry.space_group_name_H-M   'P 1'
#
loop_
_entity.id
_entity.type
_entity.pdbx_description
1 polymer ?
#
loop_
_entity_poly.entity_id
_entity_poly.type
_entity_poly.pdbx_seq_one_letter_code
_entity_poly.pdbx_strand_id
1 'polypeptide(L)'
;MIIEVTARHFNVPDYIRDYAEQEVQKLKKFNDRITRCQVLLSHEHNQHTAELNLSFPGQRFHSKVSTENLTKSIDTAMTKMEHHLRKYMGKLQKHY
;
A
#
# COMPACT_ATOMS: atom_id res chain seq x y z
N MET A 1 1.44 -7.35 11.54
CA MET A 1 0.69 -6.45 10.64
C MET A 1 -0.54 -7.16 10.10
N ILE A 2 -1.67 -6.53 10.20
CA ILE A 2 -2.92 -7.03 9.61
C ILE A 2 -3.02 -6.44 8.20
N ILE A 3 -3.25 -7.29 7.20
CA ILE A 3 -3.38 -6.87 5.81
C ILE A 3 -4.80 -7.16 5.34
N GLU A 4 -5.48 -6.14 4.83
CA GLU A 4 -6.82 -6.27 4.27
C GLU A 4 -6.80 -5.82 2.82
N VAL A 5 -7.30 -6.66 1.91
CA VAL A 5 -7.42 -6.32 0.50
C VAL A 5 -8.91 -6.31 0.15
N THR A 6 -9.41 -5.16 -0.27
CA THR A 6 -10.82 -4.95 -0.62
C THR A 6 -10.94 -4.48 -2.06
N ALA A 7 -11.89 -5.02 -2.80
CA ALA A 7 -12.19 -4.61 -4.18
C ALA A 7 -13.53 -3.87 -4.23
N ARG A 8 -13.59 -2.82 -5.06
CA ARG A 8 -14.81 -2.05 -5.32
C ARG A 8 -15.07 -2.02 -6.82
N HIS A 9 -16.31 -2.26 -7.20
CA HIS A 9 -16.80 -2.17 -8.60
C HIS A 9 -16.23 -3.23 -9.53
N PHE A 10 -15.56 -4.26 -9.01
CA PHE A 10 -15.09 -5.39 -9.81
C PHE A 10 -14.65 -6.53 -8.91
N ASN A 11 -14.46 -7.70 -9.53
CA ASN A 11 -13.95 -8.88 -8.83
C ASN A 11 -12.45 -8.98 -9.08
N VAL A 12 -11.66 -8.98 -8.00
CA VAL A 12 -10.20 -9.11 -8.10
C VAL A 12 -9.85 -10.60 -8.21
N PRO A 13 -9.10 -11.02 -9.23
CA PRO A 13 -8.61 -12.39 -9.29
C PRO A 13 -7.75 -12.72 -8.08
N ASP A 14 -7.82 -13.97 -7.63
CA ASP A 14 -7.08 -14.40 -6.43
C ASP A 14 -5.58 -14.15 -6.57
N TYR A 15 -4.99 -14.35 -7.76
CA TYR A 15 -3.55 -14.16 -7.94
C TYR A 15 -3.15 -12.68 -7.78
N ILE A 16 -4.03 -11.74 -8.10
CA ILE A 16 -3.77 -10.31 -7.88
C ILE A 16 -3.86 -9.98 -6.40
N ARG A 17 -4.86 -10.57 -5.72
CA ARG A 17 -5.00 -10.39 -4.27
C ARG A 17 -3.77 -10.91 -3.54
N ASP A 18 -3.30 -12.10 -3.91
CA ASP A 18 -2.10 -12.70 -3.34
C ASP A 18 -0.86 -11.84 -3.63
N TYR A 19 -0.76 -11.32 -4.84
CA TYR A 19 0.32 -10.42 -5.22
C TYR A 19 0.34 -9.17 -4.33
N ALA A 20 -0.81 -8.54 -4.16
CA ALA A 20 -0.91 -7.34 -3.33
C ALA A 20 -0.52 -7.63 -1.89
N GLU A 21 -0.97 -8.75 -1.33
CA GLU A 21 -0.61 -9.16 0.03
C GLU A 21 0.90 -9.37 0.18
N GLN A 22 1.52 -10.05 -0.78
CA GLN A 22 2.95 -10.31 -0.76
C GLN A 22 3.75 -9.01 -0.87
N GLU A 23 3.32 -8.08 -1.73
CA GLU A 23 3.99 -6.79 -1.86
C GLU A 23 3.90 -5.99 -0.58
N VAL A 24 2.72 -5.95 0.03
CA VAL A 24 2.50 -5.21 1.27
C VAL A 24 3.31 -5.80 2.43
N GLN A 25 3.50 -7.12 2.47
CA GLN A 25 4.33 -7.76 3.51
C GLN A 25 5.75 -7.21 3.52
N LYS A 26 6.26 -6.78 2.38
CA LYS A 26 7.61 -6.22 2.28
C LYS A 26 7.78 -4.93 3.08
N LEU A 27 6.68 -4.25 3.40
CA LEU A 27 6.74 -3.02 4.19
C LEU A 27 7.20 -3.27 5.63
N LYS A 28 7.07 -4.48 6.13
CA LYS A 28 7.54 -4.84 7.48
C LYS A 28 9.03 -4.57 7.67
N LYS A 29 9.83 -4.66 6.60
CA LYS A 29 11.27 -4.40 6.69
C LYS A 29 11.60 -2.96 7.07
N PHE A 30 10.68 -2.03 6.83
CA PHE A 30 10.89 -0.63 7.19
C PHE A 30 10.60 -0.38 8.67
N ASN A 31 9.61 -1.09 9.22
CA ASN A 31 9.27 -0.92 10.63
C ASN A 31 8.30 -2.02 11.05
N ASP A 32 8.67 -2.81 12.04
CA ASP A 32 7.84 -3.88 12.58
C ASP A 32 6.69 -3.36 13.46
N ARG A 33 6.63 -2.05 13.72
CA ARG A 33 5.55 -1.43 14.48
C ARG A 33 4.34 -1.10 13.61
N ILE A 34 4.38 -1.40 12.31
CA ILE A 34 3.21 -1.27 11.44
C ILE A 34 2.13 -2.22 11.93
N THR A 35 0.95 -1.68 12.27
CA THR A 35 -0.15 -2.48 12.82
C THR A 35 -1.09 -3.00 11.74
N ARG A 36 -1.33 -2.20 10.69
CA ARG A 36 -2.30 -2.55 9.66
C ARG A 36 -1.94 -1.91 8.33
N CYS A 37 -2.23 -2.61 7.24
CA CYS A 37 -2.25 -2.03 5.91
C CYS A 37 -3.53 -2.43 5.19
N GLN A 38 -4.32 -1.44 4.80
CA GLN A 38 -5.51 -1.61 3.98
C GLN A 38 -5.15 -1.37 2.52
N VAL A 39 -5.53 -2.31 1.66
CA VAL A 39 -5.37 -2.15 0.21
C VAL A 39 -6.76 -2.07 -0.38
N LEU A 40 -7.09 -0.96 -1.02
CA LEU A 40 -8.37 -0.74 -1.68
C LEU A 40 -8.13 -0.72 -3.18
N LEU A 41 -8.72 -1.67 -3.90
CA LEU A 41 -8.59 -1.78 -5.35
C LEU A 41 -9.93 -1.45 -5.98
N SER A 42 -9.92 -0.65 -7.04
CA SER A 42 -11.14 -0.30 -7.74
C SER A 42 -10.88 -0.17 -9.24
N HIS A 43 -11.97 -0.31 -10.02
CA HIS A 43 -11.90 -0.21 -11.47
C HIS A 43 -13.10 0.62 -11.95
N GLU A 44 -12.84 1.80 -12.46
CA GLU A 44 -13.86 2.70 -13.01
C GLU A 44 -13.27 3.47 -14.19
N HIS A 45 -14.09 3.71 -15.21
CA HIS A 45 -13.71 4.53 -16.36
C HIS A 45 -12.38 4.10 -17.00
N ASN A 46 -12.17 2.79 -17.16
CA ASN A 46 -10.96 2.21 -17.73
C ASN A 46 -9.70 2.48 -16.90
N GLN A 47 -9.86 2.91 -15.65
CA GLN A 47 -8.76 3.12 -14.73
C GLN A 47 -8.80 2.10 -13.60
N HIS A 48 -7.65 1.58 -13.26
CA HIS A 48 -7.48 0.72 -12.08
C HIS A 48 -6.79 1.54 -10.99
N THR A 49 -7.44 1.65 -9.84
CA THR A 49 -6.94 2.44 -8.72
C THR A 49 -6.49 1.51 -7.61
N ALA A 50 -5.28 1.74 -7.10
CA ALA A 50 -4.78 1.09 -5.89
C ALA A 50 -4.55 2.16 -4.83
N GLU A 51 -5.15 1.94 -3.67
CA GLU A 51 -5.02 2.84 -2.53
C GLU A 51 -4.50 2.06 -1.35
N LEU A 52 -3.45 2.56 -0.69
CA LEU A 52 -2.85 1.96 0.47
C LEU A 52 -3.01 2.88 1.67
N ASN A 53 -3.52 2.33 2.77
CA ASN A 53 -3.63 3.03 4.05
C ASN A 53 -2.83 2.24 5.07
N LEU A 54 -1.75 2.82 5.56
CA LEU A 54 -0.82 2.17 6.47
C LEU A 54 -0.93 2.82 7.84
N SER A 55 -1.04 2.00 8.89
CA SER A 55 -1.20 2.48 10.26
C SER A 55 -0.02 2.07 11.13
N PHE A 56 0.49 3.05 11.88
CA PHE A 56 1.43 2.89 12.99
C PHE A 56 0.72 3.38 14.26
N PRO A 57 1.27 3.12 15.45
CA PRO A 57 0.79 3.79 16.65
C PRO A 57 0.94 5.31 16.52
N GLY A 58 -0.18 6.03 16.49
CA GLY A 58 -0.20 7.49 16.41
C GLY A 58 0.12 8.10 15.05
N GLN A 59 0.26 7.29 13.99
CA GLN A 59 0.61 7.81 12.67
C GLN A 59 -0.03 6.99 11.56
N ARG A 60 -0.36 7.66 10.45
CA ARG A 60 -0.95 7.01 9.26
C ARG A 60 -0.30 7.55 8.00
N PHE A 61 -0.13 6.67 7.02
CA PHE A 61 0.38 7.02 5.71
C PHE A 61 -0.59 6.53 4.64
N HIS A 62 -0.67 7.28 3.56
CA HIS A 62 -1.62 7.02 2.49
C HIS A 62 -0.94 7.20 1.14
N SER A 63 -1.22 6.30 0.20
CA SER A 63 -0.88 6.49 -1.21
C SER A 63 -2.03 6.04 -2.08
N LYS A 64 -2.22 6.67 -3.22
CA LYS A 64 -3.28 6.35 -4.16
C LYS A 64 -2.79 6.59 -5.58
N VAL A 65 -2.95 5.59 -6.43
CA VAL A 65 -2.48 5.64 -7.82
C VAL A 65 -3.53 5.04 -8.73
N SER A 66 -3.81 5.71 -9.84
CA SER A 66 -4.69 5.21 -10.88
C SER A 66 -3.90 5.07 -12.18
N THR A 67 -3.97 3.90 -12.79
CA THR A 67 -3.37 3.62 -14.10
C THR A 67 -4.30 2.70 -14.88
N GLU A 68 -3.96 2.43 -16.12
CA GLU A 68 -4.73 1.51 -16.97
C GLU A 68 -4.42 0.04 -16.67
N ASN A 69 -3.51 -0.25 -15.73
CA ASN A 69 -3.12 -1.62 -15.39
C ASN A 69 -3.09 -1.77 -13.86
N LEU A 70 -3.83 -2.75 -13.34
CA LEU A 70 -3.98 -2.94 -11.90
C LEU A 70 -2.65 -3.24 -11.20
N THR A 71 -1.84 -4.14 -11.75
CA THR A 71 -0.55 -4.48 -11.18
C THR A 71 0.37 -3.25 -11.13
N LYS A 72 0.37 -2.46 -12.19
CA LYS A 72 1.15 -1.22 -12.24
C LYS A 72 0.69 -0.24 -11.17
N SER A 73 -0.62 -0.14 -10.93
CA SER A 73 -1.17 0.75 -9.90
C SER A 73 -0.72 0.30 -8.52
N ILE A 74 -0.75 -1.01 -8.25
CA ILE A 74 -0.27 -1.57 -6.99
C ILE A 74 1.22 -1.27 -6.81
N ASP A 75 2.03 -1.55 -7.82
CA ASP A 75 3.48 -1.36 -7.74
C ASP A 75 3.84 0.12 -7.51
N THR A 76 3.16 1.01 -8.21
CA THR A 76 3.41 2.45 -8.07
C THR A 76 2.95 2.97 -6.71
N ALA A 77 1.81 2.50 -6.22
CA ALA A 77 1.34 2.86 -4.88
C ALA A 77 2.30 2.37 -3.81
N MET A 78 2.86 1.16 -3.98
CA MET A 78 3.89 0.61 -3.08
C MET A 78 5.15 1.46 -3.11
N THR A 79 5.62 1.86 -4.28
CA THR A 79 6.80 2.70 -4.41
C THR A 79 6.62 4.04 -3.69
N LYS A 80 5.44 4.65 -3.84
CA LYS A 80 5.11 5.89 -3.12
C LYS A 80 5.10 5.68 -1.62
N MET A 81 4.51 4.59 -1.16
CA MET A 81 4.46 4.25 0.27
C MET A 81 5.85 4.05 0.83
N GLU A 82 6.71 3.31 0.13
CA GLU A 82 8.09 3.09 0.55
C GLU A 82 8.85 4.41 0.66
N HIS A 83 8.62 5.33 -0.27
CA HIS A 83 9.24 6.65 -0.26
C HIS A 83 8.81 7.45 0.97
N HIS A 84 7.52 7.43 1.31
CA HIS A 84 7.01 8.08 2.52
C HIS A 84 7.64 7.47 3.77
N LEU A 85 7.76 6.15 3.83
CA LEU A 85 8.34 5.46 4.98
C LEU A 85 9.82 5.81 5.14
N ARG A 86 10.58 5.85 4.05
CA ARG A 86 11.99 6.23 4.10
C ARG A 86 12.16 7.64 4.65
N LYS A 87 11.33 8.58 4.21
CA LYS A 87 11.38 9.95 4.71
C LYS A 87 11.07 10.00 6.21
N TYR A 88 10.05 9.29 6.64
CA TYR A 88 9.66 9.23 8.03
C TYR A 88 10.77 8.63 8.90
N MET A 89 11.32 7.49 8.48
CA MET A 89 12.42 6.82 9.20
C MET A 89 13.67 7.68 9.23
N GLY A 90 13.97 8.37 8.12
CA GLY A 90 15.10 9.30 8.07
C GLY A 90 14.98 10.44 9.05
N LYS A 91 13.77 10.99 9.24
CA LYS A 91 13.53 12.03 10.22
C LYS A 91 13.75 11.53 11.66
N LEU A 92 13.32 10.30 11.94
CA LEU A 92 13.51 9.70 13.25
C LEU A 92 14.98 9.44 13.55
N GLN A 93 15.79 9.17 12.53
CA GLN A 93 17.21 8.89 12.68
C GLN A 93 18.08 10.14 12.74
N LYS A 94 17.50 11.31 12.50
CA LYS A 94 18.24 12.58 12.50
C LYS A 94 18.30 13.27 13.86
N HIS A 95 17.93 12.59 14.90
CA HIS A 95 18.06 13.12 16.28
C HIS A 95 19.38 12.66 16.86
N TYR A 96 20.33 13.50 16.78
CA TYR A 96 21.60 13.27 17.46
C TYR A 96 21.80 14.33 18.53
#